data_7e294500ff95a8a11b11a07412cea686
#
_entry.id   7e294500ff95a8a11b11a07412cea686
#
_cell.length_a   1.000
_cell.length_b   1.000
_cell.length_c   1.000
_cell.angle_alpha   90.00
_cell.angle_beta   90.00
_cell.angle_gamma   90.00
#
_symmetry.space_group_name_H-M   'P 1'
#
loop_
_entity.id
_entity.type
_entity.pdbx_description
1 polymer ?
#
loop_
_entity_poly.entity_id
_entity_poly.type
_entity_poly.pdbx_seq_one_letter_code
_entity_poly.pdbx_strand_id
1 'polypeptide(L)'
;MTGTGSVLKVSGRATLTITDSSAAKSGTITGGNAEYGGGVYVDDYATLKMTGGCITGCHASRGGGGIYSSGNLYMGGTAKIEKCTGSDDAIWNREKSDIYADGGTVDGTVNNQGTIKRSEGAAAVTVFNGTVYNRSAGKIEAGIYGIYNGTVENNGTITGGTFYGAVMIRKGTLSWVSTGSISGGTFYGSIVNEAGPEQVTGGTFAVRFDTDGGSEIEPTMVKHSHTVRPPSDPEKSGHTFVGWEDADGAYDFSKSVIAPLTLTAKWEKNPSSGGYYYYQPTTDTKTDDAKGSPKTADPGVALY
;
A
#
# COMPACT_ATOMS: atom_id res chain seq x y z
N MET A 1 15.14 -3.46 40.91
CA MET A 1 13.90 -4.25 41.07
C MET A 1 13.20 -4.26 39.73
N THR A 2 13.27 -5.36 39.01
CA THR A 2 12.47 -5.57 37.80
C THR A 2 11.08 -5.99 38.25
N GLY A 3 10.18 -5.02 38.43
CA GLY A 3 8.77 -5.30 38.70
C GLY A 3 8.14 -6.05 37.54
N THR A 4 7.48 -7.16 37.82
CA THR A 4 6.65 -7.85 36.80
C THR A 4 5.26 -7.23 36.84
N GLY A 5 4.87 -6.59 35.74
CA GLY A 5 3.54 -5.99 35.60
C GLY A 5 3.49 -4.93 34.48
N SER A 6 2.27 -4.57 34.12
CA SER A 6 2.03 -3.41 33.27
C SER A 6 2.42 -2.11 33.98
N VAL A 7 2.95 -1.13 33.23
CA VAL A 7 3.21 0.19 33.81
C VAL A 7 1.90 0.84 34.28
N LEU A 8 0.87 0.69 33.44
CA LEU A 8 -0.46 1.20 33.72
C LEU A 8 -1.51 0.10 33.53
N LYS A 9 -2.52 0.09 34.43
CA LYS A 9 -3.70 -0.75 34.29
C LYS A 9 -4.95 0.12 34.37
N VAL A 10 -5.83 -0.01 33.36
CA VAL A 10 -7.13 0.67 33.32
C VAL A 10 -8.20 -0.37 33.47
N SER A 11 -8.97 -0.29 34.58
CA SER A 11 -9.92 -1.32 34.98
C SER A 11 -11.31 -0.76 35.24
N GLY A 12 -12.30 -1.66 35.22
CA GLY A 12 -13.70 -1.31 35.43
C GLY A 12 -14.25 -0.49 34.25
N ARG A 13 -14.98 0.58 34.55
CA ARG A 13 -15.51 1.51 33.53
C ARG A 13 -14.69 2.81 33.45
N ALA A 14 -13.44 2.76 33.92
CA ALA A 14 -12.57 3.93 33.94
C ALA A 14 -12.13 4.35 32.55
N THR A 15 -11.95 5.65 32.38
CA THR A 15 -11.27 6.23 31.19
C THR A 15 -9.95 6.84 31.68
N LEU A 16 -8.84 6.35 31.08
CA LEU A 16 -7.53 6.97 31.24
C LEU A 16 -7.21 7.77 29.99
N THR A 17 -6.83 9.02 30.16
CA THR A 17 -6.35 9.86 29.07
C THR A 17 -4.87 10.13 29.23
N ILE A 18 -4.08 9.80 28.19
CA ILE A 18 -2.65 10.08 28.10
C ILE A 18 -2.46 11.16 27.05
N THR A 19 -1.88 12.28 27.48
CA THR A 19 -1.51 13.39 26.61
C THR A 19 -0.06 13.78 26.90
N ASP A 20 0.59 14.38 25.91
CA ASP A 20 1.89 15.01 26.12
C ASP A 20 1.78 16.50 25.80
N SER A 21 1.76 17.32 26.87
CA SER A 21 1.71 18.77 26.78
C SER A 21 3.10 19.42 26.66
N SER A 22 4.19 18.61 26.78
CA SER A 22 5.55 19.14 26.65
C SER A 22 5.81 19.70 25.24
N ALA A 23 6.62 20.74 25.13
CA ALA A 23 7.00 21.31 23.84
C ALA A 23 7.76 20.32 22.95
N ALA A 24 8.57 19.46 23.57
CA ALA A 24 9.38 18.45 22.88
C ALA A 24 8.60 17.18 22.51
N LYS A 25 7.34 17.00 23.00
CA LYS A 25 6.54 15.77 22.82
C LYS A 25 7.32 14.49 23.18
N SER A 26 8.09 14.55 24.28
CA SER A 26 9.04 13.51 24.69
C SER A 26 8.56 12.67 25.89
N GLY A 27 7.33 12.83 26.33
CA GLY A 27 6.75 12.05 27.41
C GLY A 27 6.70 10.56 27.07
N THR A 28 7.24 9.69 27.93
CA THR A 28 7.34 8.25 27.67
C THR A 28 6.79 7.40 28.81
N ILE A 29 6.19 6.27 28.41
CA ILE A 29 5.85 5.13 29.26
C ILE A 29 6.78 4.00 28.85
N THR A 30 7.60 3.50 29.78
CA THR A 30 8.65 2.52 29.47
C THR A 30 8.91 1.55 30.62
N GLY A 31 9.58 0.43 30.34
CA GLY A 31 10.06 -0.51 31.35
C GLY A 31 9.01 -1.48 31.87
N GLY A 32 7.83 -1.50 31.29
CA GLY A 32 6.81 -2.50 31.63
C GLY A 32 7.23 -3.90 31.20
N ASN A 33 7.00 -4.88 32.05
CA ASN A 33 7.27 -6.29 31.78
C ASN A 33 6.15 -7.14 32.39
N ALA A 34 5.23 -7.59 31.56
CA ALA A 34 4.00 -8.24 32.00
C ALA A 34 3.69 -9.51 31.21
N GLU A 35 2.66 -10.24 31.60
CA GLU A 35 2.10 -11.32 30.78
C GLU A 35 1.33 -10.73 29.60
N TYR A 36 0.55 -9.67 29.83
CA TYR A 36 -0.20 -8.90 28.85
C TYR A 36 -0.06 -7.40 29.10
N GLY A 37 0.02 -6.61 28.03
CA GLY A 37 0.04 -5.16 28.12
C GLY A 37 1.25 -4.62 28.89
N GLY A 38 2.47 -4.86 28.39
CA GLY A 38 3.67 -4.40 29.09
C GLY A 38 3.62 -2.91 29.44
N GLY A 39 3.30 -2.05 28.48
CA GLY A 39 3.07 -0.63 28.72
C GLY A 39 1.73 -0.38 29.43
N VAL A 40 0.63 -0.76 28.78
CA VAL A 40 -0.72 -0.52 29.28
C VAL A 40 -1.60 -1.76 29.12
N TYR A 41 -2.27 -2.12 30.19
CA TYR A 41 -3.33 -3.13 30.18
C TYR A 41 -4.69 -2.43 30.31
N VAL A 42 -5.57 -2.65 29.32
CA VAL A 42 -6.94 -2.11 29.30
C VAL A 42 -7.91 -3.25 29.48
N ASP A 43 -8.61 -3.23 30.60
CA ASP A 43 -9.58 -4.26 31.01
C ASP A 43 -10.91 -4.12 30.25
N ASP A 44 -11.79 -5.11 30.38
CA ASP A 44 -13.13 -5.07 29.81
C ASP A 44 -13.88 -3.80 30.26
N TYR A 45 -14.61 -3.16 29.34
CA TYR A 45 -15.38 -1.92 29.54
C TYR A 45 -14.55 -0.67 29.91
N ALA A 46 -13.23 -0.79 30.07
CA ALA A 46 -12.35 0.35 30.28
C ALA A 46 -12.03 1.05 28.97
N THR A 47 -11.54 2.27 29.06
CA THR A 47 -11.16 3.07 27.90
C THR A 47 -9.78 3.70 28.11
N LEU A 48 -8.87 3.49 27.16
CA LEU A 48 -7.63 4.23 27.04
C LEU A 48 -7.76 5.25 25.92
N LYS A 49 -7.51 6.53 26.21
CA LYS A 49 -7.36 7.58 25.20
C LYS A 49 -5.92 8.06 25.19
N MET A 50 -5.23 7.89 24.07
CA MET A 50 -3.86 8.34 23.91
C MET A 50 -3.79 9.32 22.73
N THR A 51 -3.58 10.61 23.05
CA THR A 51 -3.51 11.70 22.05
C THR A 51 -2.12 12.30 21.92
N GLY A 52 -1.18 11.83 22.75
CA GLY A 52 0.23 12.20 22.72
C GLY A 52 1.04 11.30 23.62
N GLY A 53 2.35 11.50 23.63
CA GLY A 53 3.32 10.66 24.36
C GLY A 53 3.66 9.36 23.63
N CYS A 54 4.63 8.65 24.15
CA CYS A 54 5.19 7.44 23.55
C CYS A 54 5.18 6.27 24.53
N ILE A 55 4.66 5.11 24.12
CA ILE A 55 4.88 3.84 24.82
C ILE A 55 6.04 3.14 24.14
N THR A 56 7.13 2.91 24.85
CA THR A 56 8.36 2.37 24.26
C THR A 56 9.11 1.44 25.20
N GLY A 57 9.82 0.46 24.64
CA GLY A 57 10.68 -0.44 25.43
C GLY A 57 9.92 -1.27 26.46
N CYS A 58 8.65 -1.57 26.22
CA CYS A 58 7.84 -2.43 27.06
C CYS A 58 7.81 -3.85 26.51
N HIS A 59 7.59 -4.84 27.38
CA HIS A 59 7.58 -6.25 27.03
C HIS A 59 6.33 -6.94 27.59
N ALA A 60 5.77 -7.88 26.79
CA ALA A 60 4.75 -8.79 27.28
C ALA A 60 5.01 -10.21 26.79
N SER A 61 4.99 -11.19 27.68
CA SER A 61 5.31 -12.58 27.34
C SER A 61 4.22 -13.28 26.50
N ARG A 62 2.97 -12.80 26.53
CA ARG A 62 1.84 -13.38 25.80
C ARG A 62 1.21 -12.45 24.76
N GLY A 63 1.15 -11.13 25.03
CA GLY A 63 0.62 -10.25 24.01
C GLY A 63 0.51 -8.79 24.40
N GLY A 64 0.62 -7.93 23.37
CA GLY A 64 0.55 -6.49 23.52
C GLY A 64 1.70 -5.92 24.32
N GLY A 65 2.95 -6.03 23.84
CA GLY A 65 4.10 -5.46 24.54
C GLY A 65 3.92 -3.99 24.88
N GLY A 66 3.34 -3.22 23.98
CA GLY A 66 2.89 -1.86 24.23
C GLY A 66 1.54 -1.82 24.94
N ILE A 67 0.50 -2.27 24.28
CA ILE A 67 -0.87 -2.24 24.78
C ILE A 67 -1.58 -3.58 24.57
N TYR A 68 -2.20 -4.08 25.62
CA TYR A 68 -3.21 -5.11 25.54
C TYR A 68 -4.57 -4.50 25.84
N SER A 69 -5.52 -4.65 24.94
CA SER A 69 -6.86 -4.08 25.10
C SER A 69 -7.97 -5.13 25.00
N SER A 70 -8.74 -5.24 26.05
CA SER A 70 -10.06 -5.90 26.08
C SER A 70 -11.20 -4.87 26.10
N GLY A 71 -10.88 -3.58 26.20
CA GLY A 71 -11.80 -2.45 26.19
C GLY A 71 -11.59 -1.57 24.97
N ASN A 72 -11.87 -0.28 25.09
CA ASN A 72 -11.71 0.66 23.98
C ASN A 72 -10.34 1.34 24.02
N LEU A 73 -9.70 1.43 22.87
CA LEU A 73 -8.45 2.16 22.66
C LEU A 73 -8.67 3.27 21.63
N TYR A 74 -8.48 4.52 22.04
CA TYR A 74 -8.45 5.68 21.15
C TYR A 74 -6.99 6.10 20.95
N MET A 75 -6.52 6.11 19.70
CA MET A 75 -5.20 6.61 19.34
C MET A 75 -5.35 7.80 18.41
N GLY A 76 -4.73 8.91 18.76
CA GLY A 76 -4.83 10.13 17.98
C GLY A 76 -3.63 11.06 18.14
N GLY A 77 -3.64 12.18 17.43
CA GLY A 77 -2.64 13.23 17.52
C GLY A 77 -1.21 12.74 17.32
N THR A 78 -0.34 12.99 18.30
CA THR A 78 1.09 12.60 18.28
C THR A 78 1.39 11.33 19.08
N ALA A 79 0.36 10.56 19.46
CA ALA A 79 0.53 9.31 20.18
C ALA A 79 1.42 8.32 19.42
N LYS A 80 2.32 7.63 20.10
CA LYS A 80 3.27 6.71 19.50
C LYS A 80 3.44 5.45 20.32
N ILE A 81 3.54 4.31 19.63
CA ILE A 81 3.94 3.03 20.24
C ILE A 81 5.09 2.49 19.39
N GLU A 82 6.23 2.24 20.03
CA GLU A 82 7.42 1.75 19.32
C GLU A 82 8.31 0.89 20.21
N LYS A 83 9.13 0.05 19.60
CA LYS A 83 10.15 -0.77 20.29
C LYS A 83 9.58 -1.57 21.48
N CYS A 84 8.32 -1.91 21.43
CA CYS A 84 7.71 -2.82 22.37
C CYS A 84 7.83 -4.25 21.86
N THR A 85 8.04 -5.22 22.72
CA THR A 85 8.36 -6.61 22.36
C THR A 85 7.43 -7.59 23.06
N GLY A 86 7.29 -8.77 22.50
CA GLY A 86 6.45 -9.84 23.02
C GLY A 86 5.98 -10.77 21.91
N SER A 87 5.05 -11.67 22.23
CA SER A 87 4.49 -12.58 21.21
C SER A 87 3.65 -11.84 20.15
N ASP A 88 3.02 -10.72 20.55
CA ASP A 88 2.26 -9.80 19.70
C ASP A 88 2.70 -8.37 20.07
N ASP A 89 3.72 -7.89 19.39
CA ASP A 89 4.63 -6.84 19.81
C ASP A 89 4.01 -5.53 20.32
N ALA A 90 3.32 -4.76 19.47
CA ALA A 90 2.89 -3.42 19.84
C ALA A 90 1.50 -3.42 20.49
N ILE A 91 0.49 -3.93 19.80
CA ILE A 91 -0.90 -3.93 20.27
C ILE A 91 -1.54 -5.30 20.08
N TRP A 92 -2.22 -5.79 21.12
CA TRP A 92 -3.20 -6.87 21.00
C TRP A 92 -4.59 -6.34 21.33
N ASN A 93 -5.45 -6.29 20.31
CA ASN A 93 -6.86 -5.91 20.41
C ASN A 93 -7.73 -7.18 20.42
N ARG A 94 -8.38 -7.46 21.54
CA ARG A 94 -9.19 -8.68 21.72
C ARG A 94 -10.55 -8.59 21.02
N GLU A 95 -11.24 -9.74 20.94
CA GLU A 95 -12.64 -9.80 20.52
C GLU A 95 -13.52 -8.86 21.34
N LYS A 96 -14.48 -8.21 20.68
CA LYS A 96 -15.43 -7.24 21.27
C LYS A 96 -14.79 -5.95 21.77
N SER A 97 -13.51 -5.71 21.54
CA SER A 97 -12.85 -4.44 21.81
C SER A 97 -12.62 -3.63 20.54
N ASP A 98 -12.54 -2.31 20.67
CA ASP A 98 -12.41 -1.41 19.54
C ASP A 98 -11.12 -0.60 19.63
N ILE A 99 -10.42 -0.46 18.48
CA ILE A 99 -9.40 0.56 18.28
C ILE A 99 -10.02 1.68 17.44
N TYR A 100 -10.09 2.89 18.01
CA TYR A 100 -10.44 4.11 17.31
C TYR A 100 -9.15 4.77 16.81
N ALA A 101 -8.89 4.65 15.51
CA ALA A 101 -7.68 5.14 14.90
C ALA A 101 -7.90 6.56 14.36
N ASP A 102 -7.58 7.57 15.19
CA ASP A 102 -7.81 8.99 14.91
C ASP A 102 -6.50 9.75 14.73
N GLY A 103 -5.41 9.06 14.43
CA GLY A 103 -4.06 9.57 14.31
C GLY A 103 -3.07 8.76 15.13
N GLY A 104 -1.85 9.28 15.26
CA GLY A 104 -0.77 8.60 15.97
C GLY A 104 -0.03 7.59 15.08
N THR A 105 0.96 6.91 15.67
CA THR A 105 1.82 5.95 14.98
C THR A 105 2.02 4.70 15.82
N VAL A 106 1.91 3.54 15.18
CA VAL A 106 2.30 2.25 15.78
C VAL A 106 3.42 1.67 14.96
N ASP A 107 4.58 1.48 15.58
CA ASP A 107 5.73 0.80 14.99
C ASP A 107 5.86 -0.58 15.61
N GLY A 108 5.44 -1.59 14.85
CA GLY A 108 5.37 -2.97 15.30
C GLY A 108 4.09 -3.70 14.86
N THR A 109 3.87 -4.86 15.43
CA THR A 109 2.75 -5.73 15.08
C THR A 109 1.47 -5.33 15.80
N VAL A 110 0.36 -5.31 15.07
CA VAL A 110 -1.00 -5.18 15.64
C VAL A 110 -1.76 -6.48 15.41
N ASN A 111 -2.10 -7.18 16.49
CA ASN A 111 -2.94 -8.36 16.45
C ASN A 111 -4.40 -7.95 16.70
N ASN A 112 -5.22 -7.95 15.67
CA ASN A 112 -6.61 -7.51 15.75
C ASN A 112 -7.59 -8.68 15.72
N GLN A 113 -8.28 -8.88 16.83
CA GLN A 113 -9.42 -9.79 16.95
C GLN A 113 -10.75 -9.04 17.13
N GLY A 114 -10.69 -7.73 17.42
CA GLY A 114 -11.83 -6.84 17.53
C GLY A 114 -12.02 -5.96 16.31
N THR A 115 -12.45 -4.72 16.50
CA THR A 115 -12.67 -3.79 15.40
C THR A 115 -11.63 -2.67 15.39
N ILE A 116 -11.07 -2.38 14.21
CA ILE A 116 -10.32 -1.14 13.96
C ILE A 116 -11.26 -0.21 13.19
N LYS A 117 -11.56 0.95 13.76
CA LYS A 117 -12.47 1.93 13.18
C LYS A 117 -12.00 3.36 13.45
N ARG A 118 -12.69 4.33 12.89
CA ARG A 118 -12.44 5.76 13.09
C ARG A 118 -13.53 6.36 13.98
N SER A 119 -13.17 7.34 14.80
CA SER A 119 -14.17 8.15 15.51
C SER A 119 -14.98 9.00 14.53
N GLU A 120 -16.22 9.27 14.88
CA GLU A 120 -17.11 10.10 14.08
C GLU A 120 -16.52 11.51 13.93
N GLY A 121 -16.38 11.99 12.67
CA GLY A 121 -15.88 13.32 12.37
C GLY A 121 -14.35 13.50 12.40
N ALA A 122 -13.57 12.46 12.74
CA ALA A 122 -12.12 12.56 12.81
C ALA A 122 -11.47 12.44 11.42
N ALA A 123 -10.42 13.24 11.16
CA ALA A 123 -9.52 13.04 10.03
C ALA A 123 -8.53 11.92 10.41
N ALA A 124 -8.77 10.72 9.92
CA ALA A 124 -7.99 9.56 10.33
C ALA A 124 -6.58 9.58 9.77
N VAL A 125 -5.57 9.43 10.61
CA VAL A 125 -4.27 8.89 10.22
C VAL A 125 -3.67 8.11 11.38
N THR A 126 -3.74 6.80 11.32
CA THR A 126 -2.86 5.94 12.12
C THR A 126 -1.94 5.21 11.17
N VAL A 127 -0.64 5.40 11.33
CA VAL A 127 0.38 4.75 10.51
C VAL A 127 0.88 3.53 11.26
N PHE A 128 0.72 2.35 10.68
CA PHE A 128 1.32 1.11 11.16
C PHE A 128 2.56 0.81 10.34
N ASN A 129 3.73 0.81 10.97
CA ASN A 129 4.98 0.35 10.37
C ASN A 129 5.23 -1.09 10.83
N GLY A 130 4.60 -2.05 10.19
CA GLY A 130 4.70 -3.44 10.61
C GLY A 130 3.54 -4.25 10.05
N THR A 131 3.25 -5.39 10.67
CA THR A 131 2.17 -6.24 10.20
C THR A 131 0.91 -6.05 11.03
N VAL A 132 -0.23 -5.84 10.38
CA VAL A 132 -1.55 -5.94 11.01
C VAL A 132 -2.10 -7.34 10.73
N TYR A 133 -2.13 -8.18 11.74
CA TYR A 133 -2.82 -9.48 11.69
C TYR A 133 -4.30 -9.27 12.00
N ASN A 134 -5.14 -9.17 10.98
CA ASN A 134 -6.58 -9.14 11.15
C ASN A 134 -7.11 -10.59 11.25
N ARG A 135 -7.30 -11.04 12.49
CA ARG A 135 -7.68 -12.43 12.79
C ARG A 135 -9.13 -12.73 12.37
N SER A 136 -9.54 -14.00 12.44
CA SER A 136 -10.85 -14.45 11.98
C SER A 136 -12.06 -13.71 12.56
N ALA A 137 -11.99 -13.25 13.80
CA ALA A 137 -13.02 -12.37 14.41
C ALA A 137 -12.78 -10.88 14.14
N GLY A 138 -11.63 -10.52 13.57
CA GLY A 138 -11.21 -9.14 13.40
C GLY A 138 -11.94 -8.44 12.25
N LYS A 139 -12.24 -7.16 12.46
CA LYS A 139 -12.88 -6.30 11.47
C LYS A 139 -12.10 -4.99 11.32
N ILE A 140 -11.91 -4.55 10.07
CA ILE A 140 -11.35 -3.25 9.74
C ILE A 140 -12.41 -2.47 8.96
N GLU A 141 -12.98 -1.43 9.58
CA GLU A 141 -14.06 -0.63 9.02
C GLU A 141 -13.57 0.67 8.40
N ALA A 142 -12.62 1.33 9.06
CA ALA A 142 -12.06 2.60 8.62
C ALA A 142 -10.81 2.93 9.42
N GLY A 143 -10.08 3.98 9.02
CA GLY A 143 -9.05 4.58 9.88
C GLY A 143 -7.62 4.08 9.71
N ILE A 144 -7.34 3.12 8.82
CA ILE A 144 -5.96 2.81 8.48
C ILE A 144 -5.56 3.69 7.30
N TYR A 145 -4.83 4.77 7.58
CA TYR A 145 -4.17 5.59 6.57
C TYR A 145 -2.69 5.23 6.58
N GLY A 146 -2.29 4.51 5.54
CA GLY A 146 -0.88 4.26 5.29
C GLY A 146 -0.24 3.18 6.14
N ILE A 147 -0.33 1.94 5.71
CA ILE A 147 0.74 0.97 5.98
C ILE A 147 1.84 1.30 4.97
N TYR A 148 2.67 2.31 5.27
CA TYR A 148 3.70 2.78 4.33
C TYR A 148 4.77 1.73 4.04
N ASN A 149 5.08 0.83 4.98
CA ASN A 149 6.07 -0.23 4.82
C ASN A 149 5.61 -1.55 5.46
N GLY A 150 4.31 -1.76 5.60
CA GLY A 150 3.78 -2.93 6.29
C GLY A 150 2.80 -3.72 5.44
N THR A 151 2.34 -4.83 6.00
CA THR A 151 1.39 -5.73 5.37
C THR A 151 0.17 -5.92 6.27
N VAL A 152 -1.02 -6.02 5.67
CA VAL A 152 -2.19 -6.56 6.37
C VAL A 152 -2.32 -8.03 6.00
N GLU A 153 -2.19 -8.91 6.97
CA GLU A 153 -2.57 -10.33 6.83
C GLU A 153 -4.01 -10.51 7.29
N ASN A 154 -4.91 -10.68 6.32
CA ASN A 154 -6.35 -10.67 6.57
C ASN A 154 -6.96 -12.08 6.57
N ASN A 155 -7.35 -12.53 7.75
CA ASN A 155 -8.21 -13.70 7.97
C ASN A 155 -9.63 -13.29 8.47
N GLY A 156 -9.85 -12.00 8.67
CA GLY A 156 -11.11 -11.41 9.10
C GLY A 156 -11.80 -10.65 7.97
N THR A 157 -12.46 -9.56 8.30
CA THR A 157 -13.22 -8.76 7.34
C THR A 157 -12.65 -7.34 7.23
N ILE A 158 -12.48 -6.85 6.00
CA ILE A 158 -12.16 -5.46 5.70
C ILE A 158 -13.37 -4.85 5.01
N THR A 159 -13.98 -3.83 5.62
CA THR A 159 -15.15 -3.12 5.08
C THR A 159 -14.86 -1.65 4.77
N GLY A 160 -13.67 -1.15 5.15
CA GLY A 160 -13.26 0.22 4.94
C GLY A 160 -11.76 0.42 5.19
N GLY A 161 -11.31 1.66 5.20
CA GLY A 161 -9.90 2.03 5.39
C GLY A 161 -9.20 2.37 4.08
N THR A 162 -7.97 2.88 4.19
CA THR A 162 -7.10 3.21 3.04
C THR A 162 -5.77 2.50 3.21
N PHE A 163 -5.36 1.75 2.20
CA PHE A 163 -4.21 0.85 2.25
C PHE A 163 -3.20 1.23 1.16
N TYR A 164 -2.00 1.66 1.57
CA TYR A 164 -0.88 1.94 0.66
C TYR A 164 0.05 0.73 0.52
N GLY A 165 0.16 -0.09 1.58
CA GLY A 165 0.90 -1.34 1.59
C GLY A 165 0.11 -2.52 1.03
N ALA A 166 0.72 -3.69 1.06
CA ALA A 166 0.09 -4.92 0.60
C ALA A 166 -1.00 -5.41 1.58
N VAL A 167 -2.10 -5.91 1.03
CA VAL A 167 -3.11 -6.66 1.77
C VAL A 167 -3.11 -8.10 1.28
N MET A 168 -2.88 -9.04 2.19
CA MET A 168 -2.84 -10.48 1.89
C MET A 168 -4.11 -11.13 2.45
N ILE A 169 -4.96 -11.64 1.57
CA ILE A 169 -6.12 -12.44 1.97
C ILE A 169 -5.66 -13.88 2.10
N ARG A 170 -5.64 -14.38 3.33
CA ARG A 170 -5.24 -15.74 3.62
C ARG A 170 -6.40 -16.71 3.45
N LYS A 171 -6.13 -17.86 2.86
CA LYS A 171 -7.07 -18.98 2.83
C LYS A 171 -7.05 -19.67 4.19
N GLY A 172 -8.22 -19.84 4.79
CA GLY A 172 -8.36 -20.63 6.02
C GLY A 172 -7.95 -22.08 5.74
N THR A 173 -6.92 -22.56 6.44
CA THR A 173 -6.39 -23.92 6.25
C THR A 173 -7.02 -24.96 7.18
N LEU A 174 -7.72 -24.49 8.20
CA LEU A 174 -8.34 -25.31 9.23
C LEU A 174 -9.82 -24.92 9.37
N SER A 175 -10.67 -25.84 9.78
CA SER A 175 -12.12 -25.63 9.86
C SER A 175 -12.56 -24.51 10.81
N TRP A 176 -11.68 -24.05 11.71
CA TRP A 176 -11.91 -22.93 12.64
C TRP A 176 -11.20 -21.63 12.26
N VAL A 177 -10.45 -21.61 11.15
CA VAL A 177 -9.82 -20.40 10.64
C VAL A 177 -10.64 -19.91 9.47
N SER A 178 -11.28 -18.74 9.62
CA SER A 178 -12.04 -18.15 8.54
C SER A 178 -11.12 -17.70 7.40
N THR A 179 -11.65 -17.72 6.21
CA THR A 179 -11.03 -17.09 5.05
C THR A 179 -11.26 -15.57 5.14
N GLY A 180 -10.20 -14.78 4.94
CA GLY A 180 -10.32 -13.34 4.95
C GLY A 180 -11.18 -12.83 3.81
N SER A 181 -11.84 -11.68 4.01
CA SER A 181 -12.68 -11.05 2.99
C SER A 181 -12.51 -9.54 2.95
N ILE A 182 -12.76 -8.96 1.78
CA ILE A 182 -12.76 -7.52 1.53
C ILE A 182 -14.09 -7.14 0.87
N SER A 183 -14.87 -6.28 1.50
CA SER A 183 -16.12 -5.74 0.93
C SER A 183 -16.12 -4.21 0.79
N GLY A 184 -15.04 -3.54 1.19
CA GLY A 184 -14.87 -2.10 1.09
C GLY A 184 -13.43 -1.67 1.32
N GLY A 185 -13.18 -0.37 1.33
CA GLY A 185 -11.84 0.22 1.50
C GLY A 185 -11.27 0.77 0.20
N THR A 186 -10.16 1.47 0.32
CA THR A 186 -9.42 2.09 -0.79
C THR A 186 -8.00 1.53 -0.81
N PHE A 187 -7.59 0.97 -1.94
CA PHE A 187 -6.35 0.22 -2.04
C PHE A 187 -5.44 0.84 -3.10
N TYR A 188 -4.31 1.36 -2.65
CA TYR A 188 -3.21 1.82 -3.50
C TYR A 188 -2.13 0.75 -3.66
N GLY A 189 -1.93 -0.08 -2.62
CA GLY A 189 -1.02 -1.22 -2.62
C GLY A 189 -1.63 -2.46 -3.24
N SER A 190 -0.85 -3.51 -3.38
CA SER A 190 -1.29 -4.78 -3.95
C SER A 190 -2.27 -5.53 -3.04
N ILE A 191 -3.17 -6.31 -3.66
CA ILE A 191 -3.96 -7.32 -2.96
C ILE A 191 -3.46 -8.69 -3.43
N VAL A 192 -2.90 -9.47 -2.52
CA VAL A 192 -2.53 -10.87 -2.75
C VAL A 192 -3.66 -11.73 -2.21
N ASN A 193 -4.43 -12.33 -3.10
CA ASN A 193 -5.62 -13.11 -2.74
C ASN A 193 -5.35 -14.61 -2.93
N GLU A 194 -5.01 -15.30 -1.83
CA GLU A 194 -4.78 -16.74 -1.82
C GLU A 194 -6.10 -17.57 -1.78
N ALA A 195 -7.20 -16.90 -1.50
CA ALA A 195 -8.47 -17.54 -1.18
C ALA A 195 -9.42 -17.67 -2.38
N GLY A 196 -9.29 -16.79 -3.36
CA GLY A 196 -10.13 -16.76 -4.55
C GLY A 196 -10.88 -15.41 -4.73
N PRO A 197 -11.29 -15.11 -5.96
CA PRO A 197 -11.85 -13.80 -6.29
C PRO A 197 -13.13 -13.47 -5.52
N GLU A 198 -13.89 -14.46 -5.09
CA GLU A 198 -15.12 -14.32 -4.31
C GLU A 198 -14.90 -13.67 -2.94
N GLN A 199 -13.67 -13.59 -2.47
CA GLN A 199 -13.32 -12.96 -1.19
C GLN A 199 -13.18 -11.44 -1.30
N VAL A 200 -13.13 -10.89 -2.52
CA VAL A 200 -13.12 -9.46 -2.77
C VAL A 200 -14.41 -9.08 -3.47
N THR A 201 -15.36 -8.54 -2.72
CA THR A 201 -16.71 -8.20 -3.21
C THR A 201 -16.95 -6.70 -3.29
N GLY A 202 -15.98 -5.88 -2.90
CA GLY A 202 -16.06 -4.43 -2.93
C GLY A 202 -14.70 -3.75 -2.74
N GLY A 203 -14.73 -2.44 -2.70
CA GLY A 203 -13.55 -1.59 -2.55
C GLY A 203 -13.32 -0.67 -3.76
N THR A 204 -12.30 0.16 -3.64
CA THR A 204 -11.84 1.06 -4.70
C THR A 204 -10.33 0.85 -4.88
N PHE A 205 -9.91 0.63 -6.10
CA PHE A 205 -8.57 0.19 -6.44
C PHE A 205 -7.85 1.22 -7.29
N ALA A 206 -6.57 1.46 -6.99
CA ALA A 206 -5.73 2.28 -7.83
C ALA A 206 -5.34 1.51 -9.10
N VAL A 207 -5.60 2.09 -10.26
CA VAL A 207 -5.03 1.68 -11.55
C VAL A 207 -3.95 2.68 -11.90
N ARG A 208 -2.71 2.20 -11.97
CA ARG A 208 -1.53 3.00 -12.32
C ARG A 208 -1.17 2.77 -13.77
N PHE A 209 -0.65 3.82 -14.40
CA PHE A 209 -0.18 3.80 -15.76
C PHE A 209 1.33 4.06 -15.77
N ASP A 210 2.11 2.97 -15.86
CA ASP A 210 3.55 3.07 -16.03
C ASP A 210 3.86 3.38 -17.50
N THR A 211 4.26 4.60 -17.76
CA THR A 211 4.49 5.07 -19.13
C THR A 211 5.83 4.63 -19.69
N ASP A 212 6.65 3.88 -18.94
CA ASP A 212 7.97 3.40 -19.37
C ASP A 212 8.82 4.52 -20.05
N GLY A 213 8.90 5.66 -19.36
CA GLY A 213 9.65 6.83 -19.82
C GLY A 213 8.91 7.74 -20.82
N GLY A 214 7.61 7.57 -21.00
CA GLY A 214 6.73 8.53 -21.65
C GLY A 214 6.22 9.61 -20.68
N SER A 215 5.32 10.48 -21.19
CA SER A 215 4.66 11.50 -20.36
C SER A 215 3.87 10.88 -19.20
N GLU A 216 3.97 11.46 -18.01
CA GLU A 216 3.35 10.96 -16.78
C GLU A 216 1.82 10.98 -16.88
N ILE A 217 1.19 9.96 -16.32
CA ILE A 217 -0.27 9.82 -16.22
C ILE A 217 -0.63 9.51 -14.77
N GLU A 218 -1.52 10.32 -14.21
CA GLU A 218 -2.00 10.14 -12.85
C GLU A 218 -2.81 8.84 -12.67
N PRO A 219 -2.66 8.16 -11.53
CA PRO A 219 -3.46 6.97 -11.23
C PRO A 219 -4.95 7.26 -11.19
N THR A 220 -5.74 6.33 -11.68
CA THR A 220 -7.21 6.39 -11.64
C THR A 220 -7.76 5.44 -10.57
N MET A 221 -8.71 5.93 -9.76
CA MET A 221 -9.38 5.12 -8.75
C MET A 221 -10.63 4.46 -9.33
N VAL A 222 -10.69 3.14 -9.30
CA VAL A 222 -11.76 2.34 -9.91
C VAL A 222 -12.45 1.50 -8.84
N LYS A 223 -13.78 1.55 -8.78
CA LYS A 223 -14.57 0.70 -7.89
C LYS A 223 -14.52 -0.75 -8.35
N HIS A 224 -14.58 -1.67 -7.40
CA HIS A 224 -14.68 -3.12 -7.66
C HIS A 224 -15.73 -3.40 -8.73
N SER A 225 -15.42 -4.30 -9.64
CA SER A 225 -16.27 -4.72 -10.77
C SER A 225 -16.62 -3.64 -11.79
N HIS A 226 -16.00 -2.46 -11.73
CA HIS A 226 -16.09 -1.45 -12.78
C HIS A 226 -14.89 -1.53 -13.71
N THR A 227 -15.03 -1.01 -14.90
CA THR A 227 -13.95 -0.90 -15.88
C THR A 227 -13.15 0.39 -15.68
N VAL A 228 -11.87 0.38 -16.00
CA VAL A 228 -11.07 1.60 -16.11
C VAL A 228 -11.24 2.21 -17.49
N ARG A 229 -11.32 3.54 -17.56
CA ARG A 229 -11.30 4.25 -18.85
C ARG A 229 -9.87 4.36 -19.35
N PRO A 230 -9.62 4.10 -20.67
CA PRO A 230 -8.31 4.38 -21.23
C PRO A 230 -7.92 5.84 -20.99
N PRO A 231 -6.71 6.13 -20.51
CA PRO A 231 -6.20 7.50 -20.47
C PRO A 231 -5.87 7.98 -21.89
N SER A 232 -5.52 9.26 -22.04
CA SER A 232 -4.92 9.76 -23.29
C SER A 232 -3.59 9.04 -23.52
N ASP A 233 -3.26 8.83 -24.80
CA ASP A 233 -2.00 8.20 -25.18
C ASP A 233 -0.82 9.03 -24.65
N PRO A 234 0.15 8.40 -23.97
CA PRO A 234 1.36 9.09 -23.56
C PRO A 234 2.28 9.40 -24.73
N GLU A 235 3.17 10.38 -24.55
CA GLU A 235 4.18 10.75 -25.56
C GLU A 235 5.57 10.33 -25.11
N LYS A 236 6.36 9.73 -26.03
CA LYS A 236 7.76 9.35 -25.82
C LYS A 236 8.57 9.69 -27.05
N SER A 237 9.63 10.50 -26.90
CA SER A 237 10.46 10.93 -28.02
C SER A 237 11.05 9.75 -28.79
N GLY A 238 10.88 9.75 -30.13
CA GLY A 238 11.38 8.71 -31.02
C GLY A 238 10.64 7.38 -30.94
N HIS A 239 9.46 7.35 -30.33
CA HIS A 239 8.62 6.15 -30.19
C HIS A 239 7.16 6.47 -30.53
N THR A 240 6.46 5.46 -30.96
CA THR A 240 5.01 5.49 -31.17
C THR A 240 4.34 4.61 -30.10
N PHE A 241 3.32 5.15 -29.45
CA PHE A 241 2.53 4.39 -28.48
C PHE A 241 1.71 3.32 -29.20
N VAL A 242 1.77 2.07 -28.68
CA VAL A 242 1.07 0.91 -29.27
C VAL A 242 -0.15 0.53 -28.44
N GLY A 243 -0.08 0.69 -27.13
CA GLY A 243 -1.15 0.33 -26.23
C GLY A 243 -0.66 0.08 -24.81
N TRP A 244 -1.57 -0.38 -23.98
CA TRP A 244 -1.30 -0.74 -22.57
C TRP A 244 -1.24 -2.26 -22.43
N GLU A 245 -0.31 -2.73 -21.62
CA GLU A 245 -0.14 -4.16 -21.29
C GLU A 245 -0.22 -4.40 -19.79
N ASP A 246 -0.75 -5.56 -19.41
CA ASP A 246 -0.65 -6.13 -18.06
C ASP A 246 0.27 -7.39 -18.12
N ALA A 247 0.28 -8.20 -17.03
CA ALA A 247 1.08 -9.42 -16.98
C ALA A 247 0.69 -10.47 -18.03
N ASP A 248 -0.54 -10.40 -18.55
CA ASP A 248 -1.10 -11.34 -19.54
C ASP A 248 -0.94 -10.85 -20.99
N GLY A 249 -0.43 -9.63 -21.21
CA GLY A 249 -0.23 -9.01 -22.51
C GLY A 249 -1.09 -7.76 -22.71
N ALA A 250 -1.57 -7.52 -23.94
CA ALA A 250 -2.38 -6.34 -24.26
C ALA A 250 -3.63 -6.26 -23.38
N TYR A 251 -3.77 -5.13 -22.68
CA TYR A 251 -4.86 -4.95 -21.70
C TYR A 251 -6.19 -4.67 -22.39
N ASP A 252 -7.19 -5.44 -22.01
CA ASP A 252 -8.57 -5.26 -22.44
C ASP A 252 -9.33 -4.35 -21.45
N PHE A 253 -9.59 -3.10 -21.84
CA PHE A 253 -10.31 -2.11 -21.05
C PHE A 253 -11.79 -2.44 -20.80
N SER A 254 -12.31 -3.50 -21.38
CA SER A 254 -13.64 -4.03 -21.04
C SER A 254 -13.64 -4.92 -19.80
N LYS A 255 -12.45 -5.36 -19.34
CA LYS A 255 -12.31 -6.17 -18.12
C LYS A 255 -12.66 -5.36 -16.87
N SER A 256 -13.36 -6.00 -15.95
CA SER A 256 -13.63 -5.44 -14.62
C SER A 256 -12.38 -5.41 -13.75
N VAL A 257 -12.16 -4.30 -13.06
CA VAL A 257 -11.08 -4.17 -12.08
C VAL A 257 -11.54 -4.79 -10.76
N ILE A 258 -10.81 -5.79 -10.28
CA ILE A 258 -11.10 -6.52 -9.04
C ILE A 258 -9.99 -6.41 -7.98
N ALA A 259 -8.88 -5.77 -8.34
CA ALA A 259 -7.73 -5.48 -7.48
C ALA A 259 -6.94 -4.29 -8.03
N PRO A 260 -6.04 -3.68 -7.26
CA PRO A 260 -5.10 -2.70 -7.76
C PRO A 260 -4.27 -3.24 -8.92
N LEU A 261 -4.07 -2.42 -9.95
CA LEU A 261 -3.49 -2.81 -11.23
C LEU A 261 -2.45 -1.78 -11.67
N THR A 262 -1.39 -2.26 -12.32
CA THR A 262 -0.44 -1.42 -13.04
C THR A 262 -0.46 -1.83 -14.51
N LEU A 263 -0.70 -0.88 -15.39
CA LEU A 263 -0.64 -1.05 -16.84
C LEU A 263 0.63 -0.38 -17.35
N THR A 264 1.40 -1.09 -18.15
CA THR A 264 2.66 -0.60 -18.71
C THR A 264 2.46 -0.23 -20.17
N ALA A 265 2.99 0.93 -20.58
CA ALA A 265 2.91 1.38 -21.95
C ALA A 265 3.82 0.54 -22.85
N LYS A 266 3.27 0.11 -23.98
CA LYS A 266 4.03 -0.53 -25.06
C LYS A 266 4.41 0.49 -26.11
N TRP A 267 5.69 0.48 -26.49
CA TRP A 267 6.26 1.41 -27.45
C TRP A 267 6.89 0.71 -28.65
N GLU A 268 6.70 1.27 -29.83
CA GLU A 268 7.48 0.96 -31.01
C GLU A 268 8.46 2.08 -31.30
N LYS A 269 9.73 1.73 -31.56
CA LYS A 269 10.74 2.71 -31.94
C LYS A 269 10.47 3.21 -33.35
N ASN A 270 10.39 4.52 -33.51
CA ASN A 270 10.22 5.13 -34.82
C ASN A 270 11.44 4.82 -35.68
N PRO A 271 11.24 4.47 -36.95
CA PRO A 271 12.35 4.29 -37.85
C PRO A 271 13.20 5.56 -37.91
N SER A 272 14.51 5.41 -37.76
CA SER A 272 15.42 6.54 -37.95
C SER A 272 15.18 7.07 -39.36
N SER A 273 14.79 8.34 -39.49
CA SER A 273 14.81 8.99 -40.78
C SER A 273 16.26 9.01 -41.24
N GLY A 274 16.63 8.01 -42.01
CA GLY A 274 17.93 8.00 -42.70
C GLY A 274 18.03 9.31 -43.46
N GLY A 275 18.93 10.17 -43.03
CA GLY A 275 19.19 11.40 -43.75
C GLY A 275 19.50 11.01 -45.22
N TYR A 276 18.64 11.41 -46.12
CA TYR A 276 19.00 11.44 -47.51
C TYR A 276 20.16 12.41 -47.61
N TYR A 277 21.37 11.87 -47.69
CA TYR A 277 22.50 12.66 -48.19
C TYR A 277 22.19 13.01 -49.64
N TYR A 278 21.68 14.21 -49.88
CA TYR A 278 21.71 14.80 -51.21
C TYR A 278 23.18 14.96 -51.58
N TYR A 279 23.66 14.06 -52.42
CA TYR A 279 24.92 14.24 -53.11
C TYR A 279 24.73 15.45 -54.02
N GLN A 280 25.21 16.61 -53.63
CA GLN A 280 25.36 17.74 -54.54
C GLN A 280 26.59 17.43 -55.40
N PRO A 281 26.44 17.25 -56.73
CA PRO A 281 27.61 17.19 -57.60
C PRO A 281 28.27 18.55 -57.58
N THR A 282 29.49 18.60 -57.07
CA THR A 282 30.37 19.77 -57.21
C THR A 282 30.67 19.92 -58.70
N THR A 283 30.21 20.98 -59.30
CA THR A 283 30.66 21.43 -60.63
C THR A 283 32.07 21.97 -60.50
N ASP A 284 33.06 21.11 -60.64
CA ASP A 284 34.44 21.52 -60.89
C ASP A 284 34.57 21.81 -62.36
N THR A 285 34.54 23.10 -62.74
CA THR A 285 35.00 23.59 -64.09
C THR A 285 36.50 23.53 -64.09
N LYS A 286 37.05 22.49 -64.72
CA LYS A 286 38.39 22.53 -65.33
C LYS A 286 38.33 22.17 -66.79
N THR A 287 38.70 23.15 -67.57
CA THR A 287 38.97 23.10 -68.99
C THR A 287 40.16 22.18 -69.35
N ASP A 288 40.02 21.59 -70.55
CA ASP A 288 41.04 21.08 -71.51
C ASP A 288 41.74 19.73 -71.19
N ASP A 289 41.62 18.78 -72.02
CA ASP A 289 42.16 18.45 -73.29
C ASP A 289 41.93 16.97 -73.66
N ALA A 290 41.76 16.83 -74.96
CA ALA A 290 41.51 15.66 -75.75
C ALA A 290 42.23 14.34 -75.42
N LYS A 291 41.52 13.23 -75.61
CA LYS A 291 41.74 12.08 -76.49
C LYS A 291 41.15 10.76 -75.91
N GLY A 292 40.40 10.10 -76.72
CA GLY A 292 40.36 8.62 -76.80
C GLY A 292 39.16 7.94 -76.16
N SER A 293 38.11 7.69 -76.94
CA SER A 293 37.22 6.54 -76.71
C SER A 293 38.01 5.20 -76.74
N PRO A 294 37.52 4.14 -76.11
CA PRO A 294 36.41 3.39 -76.67
C PRO A 294 35.41 2.77 -75.68
N LYS A 295 34.20 2.64 -76.17
CA LYS A 295 33.12 1.68 -75.94
C LYS A 295 33.33 0.55 -74.90
N THR A 296 32.37 0.41 -74.07
CA THR A 296 31.61 -0.86 -73.92
C THR A 296 30.28 -0.62 -73.20
N ALA A 297 29.26 -1.14 -73.81
CA ALA A 297 27.91 -1.19 -73.33
C ALA A 297 27.82 -2.25 -72.23
N ASP A 298 27.04 -1.97 -71.20
CA ASP A 298 26.46 -2.99 -70.33
C ASP A 298 24.96 -2.69 -70.10
N PRO A 299 24.10 -3.62 -70.46
CA PRO A 299 22.66 -3.43 -70.33
C PRO A 299 22.13 -4.01 -69.05
N GLY A 300 21.39 -3.19 -68.31
CA GLY A 300 20.20 -3.68 -67.69
C GLY A 300 20.29 -4.27 -66.28
N VAL A 301 19.81 -3.50 -65.28
CA VAL A 301 19.13 -4.07 -64.17
C VAL A 301 17.76 -3.40 -64.06
N ALA A 302 16.70 -4.20 -64.22
CA ALA A 302 15.33 -3.82 -63.97
C ALA A 302 15.05 -3.97 -62.47
N LEU A 303 14.47 -2.95 -61.88
CA LEU A 303 13.85 -3.00 -60.57
C LEU A 303 12.37 -3.37 -60.71
N TYR A 304 11.98 -4.38 -59.97
CA TYR A 304 10.59 -4.62 -59.58
C TYR A 304 10.39 -4.18 -58.12
#